data_d3bc62fda6d4851fc7a8066b576e6cd4
#
_entry.id   d3bc62fda6d4851fc7a8066b576e6cd4
#
_cell.length_a   1.000
_cell.length_b   1.000
_cell.length_c   1.000
_cell.angle_alpha   90.00
_cell.angle_beta   90.00
_cell.angle_gamma   90.00
#
_symmetry.space_group_name_H-M   'P 1'
#
loop_
_entity.id
_entity.type
_entity.pdbx_description
1 polymer ?
#
loop_
_entity_poly.entity_id
_entity_poly.type
_entity_poly.pdbx_seq_one_letter_code
_entity_poly.pdbx_strand_id
1 'polypeptide(L)'
;MHVDKIENDPGHIEYVGDKELPTLLNTKWFTGLINVKDAYGNIIQVGDETKMKLQRYRKFTCKDYIAYKKGNRVYIEGGANMLEWIDVQVIAEDPTEGILCYNPDKDEYPIPVYMWPTIKDLIFDHDFFTMSQQPSDNTNNTSDDTQNSYNSNLYRNRRRR
;
A
#
# COMPACT_ATOMS: atom_id res chain seq x y z
N MET A 1 -8.40 9.52 -18.37
CA MET A 1 -7.60 10.62 -17.78
C MET A 1 -6.91 11.38 -18.90
N HIS A 2 -7.12 12.67 -18.97
CA HIS A 2 -6.43 13.54 -19.93
C HIS A 2 -4.99 13.77 -19.48
N VAL A 3 -4.09 14.03 -20.42
CA VAL A 3 -2.69 14.32 -20.12
C VAL A 3 -2.27 15.64 -20.75
N ASP A 4 -1.59 16.45 -19.97
CA ASP A 4 -1.02 17.71 -20.41
C ASP A 4 0.44 17.52 -20.77
N LYS A 5 0.82 18.09 -21.92
CA LYS A 5 2.20 18.07 -22.39
C LYS A 5 3.01 19.14 -21.66
N ILE A 6 4.11 18.74 -21.05
CA ILE A 6 5.09 19.65 -20.42
C ILE A 6 6.42 19.50 -21.16
N GLU A 7 6.98 20.60 -21.59
CA GLU A 7 8.29 20.65 -22.24
C GLU A 7 9.30 21.27 -21.26
N ASN A 8 10.01 20.42 -20.53
CA ASN A 8 10.95 20.85 -19.49
C ASN A 8 12.33 21.23 -20.01
N ASP A 9 12.77 20.56 -21.10
CA ASP A 9 14.05 20.79 -21.75
C ASP A 9 13.86 20.74 -23.28
N PRO A 10 14.67 21.41 -24.10
CA PRO A 10 14.58 21.35 -25.54
C PRO A 10 14.67 19.91 -26.05
N GLY A 11 13.57 19.40 -26.56
CA GLY A 11 13.46 18.05 -27.13
C GLY A 11 13.05 16.96 -26.09
N HIS A 12 12.73 17.33 -24.87
CA HIS A 12 12.23 16.42 -23.87
C HIS A 12 10.73 16.65 -23.64
N ILE A 13 9.94 15.66 -24.01
CA ILE A 13 8.49 15.68 -23.89
C ILE A 13 8.10 14.82 -22.69
N GLU A 14 7.46 15.44 -21.74
CA GLU A 14 6.85 14.80 -20.58
C GLU A 14 5.35 15.06 -20.61
N TYR A 15 4.56 14.06 -20.31
CA TYR A 15 3.11 14.17 -20.18
C TYR A 15 2.73 13.97 -18.72
N VAL A 16 1.84 14.80 -18.22
CA VAL A 16 1.35 14.72 -16.85
C VAL A 16 -0.15 14.52 -16.84
N GLY A 17 -0.61 13.56 -16.07
CA GLY A 17 -2.04 13.35 -15.88
C GLY A 17 -2.71 14.52 -15.19
N ASP A 18 -3.87 14.94 -15.72
CA ASP A 18 -4.69 16.05 -15.18
C ASP A 18 -5.28 15.75 -13.79
N LYS A 19 -5.52 14.48 -13.50
CA LYS A 19 -6.13 14.03 -12.25
C LYS A 19 -5.09 13.51 -11.26
N GLU A 20 -5.35 13.79 -10.01
CA GLU A 20 -4.61 13.17 -8.92
C GLU A 20 -5.04 11.72 -8.74
N LEU A 21 -4.08 10.88 -8.46
CA LEU A 21 -4.32 9.49 -8.09
C LEU A 21 -4.75 9.41 -6.62
N PRO A 22 -5.59 8.44 -6.27
CA PRO A 22 -5.84 8.11 -4.88
C PRO A 22 -4.55 7.67 -4.18
N THR A 23 -4.58 7.56 -2.87
CA THR A 23 -3.47 6.99 -2.12
C THR A 23 -3.23 5.55 -2.57
N LEU A 24 -2.08 5.32 -3.21
CA LEU A 24 -1.77 4.01 -3.79
C LEU A 24 -1.14 3.08 -2.76
N LEU A 25 -1.53 1.81 -2.84
CA LEU A 25 -0.91 0.76 -2.03
C LEU A 25 0.57 0.62 -2.39
N ASN A 26 1.44 1.08 -1.49
CA ASN A 26 2.88 0.98 -1.64
C ASN A 26 3.43 -0.19 -0.84
N THR A 27 4.05 -1.13 -1.55
CA THR A 27 4.82 -2.21 -0.93
C THR A 27 6.27 -2.11 -1.36
N LYS A 28 7.16 -2.87 -0.73
CA LYS A 28 8.58 -2.93 -1.11
C LYS A 28 8.80 -3.28 -2.60
N TRP A 29 7.85 -3.98 -3.22
CA TRP A 29 7.99 -4.54 -4.56
C TRP A 29 7.03 -3.93 -5.57
N PHE A 30 6.09 -3.10 -5.13
CA PHE A 30 4.98 -2.64 -5.95
C PHE A 30 4.49 -1.26 -5.50
N THR A 31 4.28 -0.36 -6.46
CA THR A 31 3.92 1.05 -6.21
C THR A 31 2.41 1.34 -6.37
N GLY A 32 1.57 0.31 -6.44
CA GLY A 32 0.14 0.48 -6.65
C GLY A 32 -0.29 0.86 -8.06
N LEU A 33 0.62 1.24 -8.93
CA LEU A 33 0.36 1.49 -10.34
C LEU A 33 0.51 0.19 -11.12
N ILE A 34 -0.61 -0.41 -11.56
CA ILE A 34 -0.60 -1.73 -12.22
C ILE A 34 -0.29 -1.58 -13.70
N ASN A 35 -1.05 -0.72 -14.37
CA ASN A 35 -1.04 -0.65 -15.81
C ASN A 35 -1.41 0.75 -16.28
N VAL A 36 -0.77 1.19 -17.33
CA VAL A 36 -1.10 2.42 -18.05
C VAL A 36 -1.25 2.07 -19.52
N LYS A 37 -2.32 2.53 -20.13
CA LYS A 37 -2.57 2.32 -21.56
C LYS A 37 -2.81 3.67 -22.24
N ASP A 38 -2.47 3.73 -23.49
CA ASP A 38 -2.84 4.88 -24.34
C ASP A 38 -4.32 4.80 -24.77
N ALA A 39 -4.78 5.81 -25.48
CA ALA A 39 -6.14 5.88 -26.02
C ALA A 39 -6.49 4.73 -26.98
N TYR A 40 -5.51 4.07 -27.55
CA TYR A 40 -5.67 2.95 -28.47
C TYR A 40 -5.61 1.59 -27.78
N GLY A 41 -5.37 1.57 -26.47
CA GLY A 41 -5.25 0.34 -25.68
C GLY A 41 -3.84 -0.27 -25.66
N ASN A 42 -2.83 0.39 -26.24
CA ASN A 42 -1.46 -0.09 -26.13
C ASN A 42 -0.94 0.11 -24.72
N ILE A 43 -0.25 -0.90 -24.21
CA ILE A 43 0.30 -0.89 -22.86
C ILE A 43 1.56 -0.01 -22.85
N ILE A 44 1.57 0.96 -21.95
CA ILE A 44 2.72 1.78 -21.61
C ILE A 44 3.46 1.11 -20.45
N GLN A 45 4.75 0.90 -20.62
CA GLN A 45 5.56 0.26 -19.57
C GLN A 45 5.58 1.13 -18.31
N VAL A 46 5.28 0.52 -17.17
CA VAL A 46 5.39 1.18 -15.86
C VAL A 46 6.80 0.99 -15.31
N GLY A 47 7.41 2.07 -14.88
CA GLY A 47 8.75 2.07 -14.32
C GLY A 47 8.88 3.00 -13.12
N ASP A 48 10.09 3.07 -12.60
CA ASP A 48 10.44 4.00 -11.53
C ASP A 48 11.10 5.25 -12.11
N GLU A 49 11.00 6.38 -11.43
CA GLU A 49 11.66 7.64 -11.83
C GLU A 49 13.16 7.45 -12.12
N THR A 50 13.83 6.57 -11.36
CA THR A 50 15.26 6.28 -11.57
C THR A 50 15.51 5.57 -12.90
N LYS A 51 14.64 4.62 -13.27
CA LYS A 51 14.75 3.90 -14.55
C LYS A 51 14.49 4.81 -15.74
N MET A 52 13.62 5.81 -15.57
CA MET A 52 13.32 6.81 -16.57
C MET A 52 14.55 7.58 -17.02
N LYS A 53 15.33 8.06 -16.07
CA LYS A 53 16.57 8.81 -16.36
C LYS A 53 17.56 8.01 -17.21
N LEU A 54 17.53 6.68 -17.10
CA LEU A 54 18.37 5.78 -17.87
C LEU A 54 17.78 5.42 -19.24
N GLN A 55 16.47 5.57 -19.43
CA GLN A 55 15.78 5.22 -20.66
C GLN A 55 16.30 6.03 -21.87
N ARG A 56 16.61 7.28 -21.67
CA ARG A 56 17.15 8.17 -22.70
C ARG A 56 18.40 7.65 -23.36
N TYR A 57 19.20 6.89 -22.62
CA TYR A 57 20.49 6.37 -23.11
C TYR A 57 20.36 5.00 -23.78
N ARG A 58 19.15 4.43 -23.81
CA ARG A 58 18.92 3.14 -24.47
C ARG A 58 18.77 3.32 -25.95
N LYS A 59 19.59 2.58 -26.71
CA LYS A 59 19.69 2.72 -28.19
C LYS A 59 18.37 2.40 -28.91
N PHE A 60 17.63 1.42 -28.47
CA PHE A 60 16.47 0.91 -29.19
C PHE A 60 15.11 1.32 -28.58
N THR A 61 15.06 1.62 -27.31
CA THR A 61 13.81 1.90 -26.56
C THR A 61 13.74 3.33 -26.02
N CYS A 62 14.64 4.21 -26.43
CA CYS A 62 14.65 5.60 -25.97
C CYS A 62 13.41 6.41 -26.38
N LYS A 63 12.67 5.92 -27.40
CA LYS A 63 11.43 6.56 -27.88
C LYS A 63 10.15 5.91 -27.34
N ASP A 64 10.27 4.82 -26.60
CA ASP A 64 9.10 4.15 -26.03
C ASP A 64 8.56 4.97 -24.87
N TYR A 65 7.24 4.95 -24.74
CA TYR A 65 6.59 5.56 -23.59
C TYR A 65 6.88 4.77 -22.32
N ILE A 66 7.21 5.47 -21.25
CA ILE A 66 7.30 4.90 -19.92
C ILE A 66 6.50 5.77 -18.97
N ALA A 67 5.62 5.13 -18.20
CA ALA A 67 4.84 5.76 -17.17
C ALA A 67 5.48 5.56 -15.81
N TYR A 68 5.44 6.56 -14.98
CA TYR A 68 5.88 6.48 -13.58
C TYR A 68 5.04 7.38 -12.69
N LYS A 69 5.03 7.07 -11.41
CA LYS A 69 4.37 7.88 -10.41
C LYS A 69 5.35 8.85 -9.78
N LYS A 70 4.95 10.12 -9.68
CA LYS A 70 5.67 11.14 -8.93
C LYS A 70 4.67 11.96 -8.11
N GLY A 71 4.80 11.88 -6.79
CA GLY A 71 3.75 12.39 -5.91
C GLY A 71 2.43 11.65 -6.13
N ASN A 72 1.35 12.40 -6.34
CA ASN A 72 0.01 11.85 -6.59
C ASN A 72 -0.40 11.89 -8.06
N ARG A 73 0.53 12.02 -8.98
CA ARG A 73 0.23 12.09 -10.41
C ARG A 73 1.03 11.07 -11.21
N VAL A 74 0.46 10.70 -12.36
CA VAL A 74 1.14 9.88 -13.35
C VAL A 74 1.91 10.79 -14.30
N TYR A 75 3.15 10.46 -14.52
CA TYR A 75 4.03 11.09 -15.48
C TYR A 75 4.37 10.07 -16.57
N ILE A 76 4.43 10.52 -17.81
CA ILE A 76 4.81 9.67 -18.93
C ILE A 76 5.89 10.40 -19.72
N GLU A 77 6.98 9.72 -19.91
CA GLU A 77 8.12 10.24 -20.67
C GLU A 77 8.34 9.41 -21.92
N GLY A 78 8.83 10.05 -22.97
CA GLY A 78 9.16 9.40 -24.23
C GLY A 78 8.08 9.56 -25.29
N GLY A 79 8.19 8.73 -26.32
CA GLY A 79 7.25 8.71 -27.44
C GLY A 79 7.52 9.80 -28.49
N ALA A 80 7.20 9.45 -29.74
CA ALA A 80 7.26 10.36 -30.88
C ALA A 80 5.87 10.93 -31.21
N ASN A 81 4.82 10.34 -30.70
CA ASN A 81 3.44 10.65 -31.00
C ASN A 81 2.83 11.54 -29.91
N MET A 82 1.76 12.25 -30.25
CA MET A 82 1.02 13.04 -29.32
C MET A 82 0.15 12.11 -28.45
N LEU A 83 0.28 12.23 -27.15
CA LEU A 83 -0.52 11.49 -26.17
C LEU A 83 -1.56 12.45 -25.58
N GLU A 84 -2.85 12.17 -25.77
CA GLU A 84 -3.93 13.01 -25.27
C GLU A 84 -4.65 12.39 -24.09
N TRP A 85 -4.85 11.08 -24.14
CA TRP A 85 -5.60 10.33 -23.15
C TRP A 85 -4.88 9.07 -22.72
N ILE A 86 -4.99 8.77 -21.43
CA ILE A 86 -4.48 7.53 -20.87
C ILE A 86 -5.54 6.86 -20.00
N ASP A 87 -5.49 5.54 -19.97
CA ASP A 87 -6.23 4.70 -19.03
C ASP A 87 -5.26 4.18 -17.99
N VAL A 88 -5.54 4.44 -16.71
CA VAL A 88 -4.65 4.12 -15.60
C VAL A 88 -5.35 3.16 -14.65
N GLN A 89 -4.74 1.99 -14.45
CA GLN A 89 -5.21 0.99 -13.50
C GLN A 89 -4.33 1.01 -12.25
N VAL A 90 -4.96 1.23 -11.12
CA VAL A 90 -4.27 1.37 -9.84
C VAL A 90 -4.89 0.48 -8.76
N ILE A 91 -4.11 0.16 -7.74
CA ILE A 91 -4.62 -0.36 -6.48
C ILE A 91 -4.50 0.75 -5.45
N ALA A 92 -5.64 1.23 -4.99
CA ALA A 92 -5.71 2.20 -3.91
C ALA A 92 -5.51 1.51 -2.55
N GLU A 93 -4.89 2.20 -1.61
CA GLU A 93 -4.80 1.77 -0.23
C GLU A 93 -6.19 1.77 0.42
N ASP A 94 -6.94 2.84 0.18
CA ASP A 94 -8.36 2.93 0.51
C ASP A 94 -9.20 2.81 -0.78
N PRO A 95 -9.94 1.72 -0.95
CA PRO A 95 -10.77 1.52 -2.14
C PRO A 95 -11.91 2.54 -2.25
N THR A 96 -12.26 3.24 -1.17
CA THR A 96 -13.32 4.24 -1.17
C THR A 96 -12.91 5.55 -1.84
N GLU A 97 -11.61 5.89 -1.86
CA GLU A 97 -11.10 7.09 -2.53
C GLU A 97 -11.34 7.09 -4.05
N GLY A 98 -11.43 5.89 -4.66
CA GLY A 98 -11.68 5.72 -6.09
C GLY A 98 -13.17 5.74 -6.48
N ILE A 99 -14.08 5.69 -5.53
CA ILE A 99 -15.52 5.61 -5.77
C ILE A 99 -16.14 7.00 -5.66
N LEU A 100 -16.57 7.55 -6.80
CA LEU A 100 -17.32 8.79 -6.82
C LEU A 100 -18.64 8.62 -6.07
N CYS A 101 -18.90 9.50 -5.09
CA CYS A 101 -20.13 9.50 -4.29
C CYS A 101 -20.28 8.36 -3.26
N TYR A 102 -19.18 7.75 -2.80
CA TYR A 102 -19.22 6.83 -1.68
C TYR A 102 -19.68 7.54 -0.39
N ASN A 103 -20.67 6.98 0.27
CA ASN A 103 -21.16 7.46 1.54
C ASN A 103 -20.97 6.37 2.61
N PRO A 104 -20.06 6.56 3.58
CA PRO A 104 -19.73 5.53 4.58
C PRO A 104 -20.92 5.15 5.48
N ASP A 105 -21.92 6.02 5.59
CA ASP A 105 -23.10 5.75 6.43
C ASP A 105 -24.18 4.92 5.73
N LYS A 106 -24.14 4.84 4.39
CA LYS A 106 -25.20 4.21 3.59
C LYS A 106 -24.69 3.10 2.68
N ASP A 107 -23.46 3.21 2.24
CA ASP A 107 -22.88 2.29 1.27
C ASP A 107 -22.04 1.24 1.98
N GLU A 108 -22.13 0.01 1.51
CA GLU A 108 -21.28 -1.05 2.00
C GLU A 108 -19.83 -0.81 1.57
N TYR A 109 -18.88 -1.07 2.47
CA TYR A 109 -17.46 -0.99 2.15
C TYR A 109 -17.10 -2.00 1.05
N PRO A 110 -16.41 -1.59 -0.01
CA PRO A 110 -16.21 -2.40 -1.21
C PRO A 110 -15.19 -3.53 -1.02
N ILE A 111 -15.45 -4.42 -0.06
CA ILE A 111 -14.66 -5.63 0.15
C ILE A 111 -15.36 -6.82 -0.51
N PRO A 112 -14.66 -7.59 -1.34
CA PRO A 112 -15.20 -8.81 -1.89
C PRO A 112 -15.63 -9.79 -0.80
N VAL A 113 -16.82 -10.39 -0.96
CA VAL A 113 -17.43 -11.28 0.05
C VAL A 113 -16.51 -12.44 0.44
N TYR A 114 -15.71 -12.95 -0.50
CA TYR A 114 -14.78 -14.06 -0.22
C TYR A 114 -13.61 -13.68 0.71
N MET A 115 -13.33 -12.37 0.89
CA MET A 115 -12.30 -11.90 1.83
C MET A 115 -12.80 -11.77 3.27
N TRP A 116 -14.12 -11.72 3.48
CA TRP A 116 -14.71 -11.57 4.80
C TRP A 116 -14.24 -12.61 5.83
N PRO A 117 -14.20 -13.91 5.52
CA PRO A 117 -13.71 -14.91 6.47
C PRO A 117 -12.27 -14.63 6.90
N THR A 118 -11.38 -14.35 5.95
CA THR A 118 -9.96 -14.09 6.22
C THR A 118 -9.76 -12.83 7.08
N ILE A 119 -10.49 -11.75 6.77
CA ILE A 119 -10.41 -10.51 7.55
C ILE A 119 -10.94 -10.74 8.96
N LYS A 120 -12.04 -11.47 9.09
CA LYS A 120 -12.63 -11.82 10.37
C LYS A 120 -11.64 -12.63 11.22
N ASP A 121 -11.00 -13.63 10.65
CA ASP A 121 -10.01 -14.45 11.35
C ASP A 121 -8.80 -13.60 11.80
N LEU A 122 -8.30 -12.71 10.95
CA LEU A 122 -7.21 -11.79 11.30
C LEU A 122 -7.57 -10.85 12.45
N ILE A 123 -8.79 -10.30 12.46
CA ILE A 123 -9.26 -9.43 13.55
C ILE A 123 -9.35 -10.24 14.85
N PHE A 124 -9.95 -11.43 14.81
CA PHE A 124 -10.09 -12.26 16.00
C PHE A 124 -8.74 -12.72 16.54
N ASP A 125 -7.84 -13.16 15.69
CA ASP A 125 -6.51 -13.60 16.10
C ASP A 125 -5.73 -12.46 16.76
N HIS A 126 -5.77 -11.27 16.16
CA HIS A 126 -5.06 -10.10 16.67
C HIS A 126 -5.67 -9.61 18.01
N ASP A 127 -6.97 -9.46 18.08
CA ASP A 127 -7.65 -8.92 19.27
C ASP A 127 -7.64 -9.94 20.40
N PHE A 128 -7.80 -11.22 20.08
CA PHE A 128 -7.70 -12.29 21.08
C PHE A 128 -6.29 -12.40 21.67
N PHE A 129 -5.26 -12.24 20.82
CA PHE A 129 -3.87 -12.26 21.27
C PHE A 129 -3.54 -11.06 22.15
N THR A 130 -4.03 -9.87 21.79
CA THR A 130 -3.82 -8.66 22.61
C THR A 130 -4.59 -8.72 23.91
N MET A 131 -5.81 -9.24 23.93
CA MET A 131 -6.58 -9.44 25.17
C MET A 131 -5.96 -10.50 26.07
N SER A 132 -5.40 -11.58 25.52
CA SER A 132 -4.74 -12.63 26.30
C SER A 132 -3.37 -12.20 26.84
N GLN A 133 -2.77 -11.18 26.27
CA GLN A 133 -1.50 -10.59 26.74
C GLN A 133 -1.71 -9.38 27.67
N GLN A 134 -2.93 -8.95 27.92
CA GLN A 134 -3.14 -7.99 28.99
C GLN A 134 -2.65 -8.64 30.29
N PRO A 135 -1.62 -8.05 30.93
CA PRO A 135 -1.25 -8.53 32.25
C PRO A 135 -2.52 -8.45 33.08
N SER A 136 -2.96 -9.60 33.56
CA SER A 136 -4.06 -9.65 34.51
C SER A 136 -3.72 -8.60 35.56
N ASP A 137 -4.62 -7.64 35.72
CA ASP A 137 -4.45 -6.55 36.68
C ASP A 137 -4.15 -7.18 38.04
N ASN A 138 -2.89 -7.15 38.41
CA ASN A 138 -2.31 -8.03 39.42
C ASN A 138 -2.61 -7.54 40.83
N THR A 139 -3.57 -6.64 40.99
CA THR A 139 -4.05 -6.20 42.28
C THR A 139 -4.74 -7.31 43.06
N ASN A 140 -5.15 -8.39 42.40
CA ASN A 140 -5.80 -9.54 43.07
C ASN A 140 -4.85 -10.74 43.27
N ASN A 141 -3.62 -10.68 42.78
CA ASN A 141 -2.67 -11.80 42.83
C ASN A 141 -1.56 -11.66 43.87
N THR A 142 -1.67 -10.67 44.76
CA THR A 142 -0.77 -10.52 45.90
C THR A 142 -0.90 -11.66 46.92
N SER A 143 -2.00 -12.41 46.88
CA SER A 143 -2.17 -13.60 47.72
C SER A 143 -1.43 -14.83 47.18
N ASP A 144 -1.28 -14.97 45.85
CA ASP A 144 -0.63 -16.13 45.25
C ASP A 144 0.89 -16.04 45.33
N ASP A 145 1.46 -14.83 45.20
CA ASP A 145 2.89 -14.61 45.38
C ASP A 145 3.35 -14.83 46.81
N THR A 146 2.49 -14.57 47.79
CA THR A 146 2.76 -14.89 49.18
C THR A 146 2.75 -16.39 49.46
N GLN A 147 1.89 -17.17 48.81
CA GLN A 147 1.90 -18.63 48.95
C GLN A 147 3.14 -19.29 48.34
N ASN A 148 3.60 -18.81 47.20
CA ASN A 148 4.82 -19.32 46.60
C ASN A 148 6.07 -18.98 47.40
N SER A 149 6.12 -17.85 48.08
CA SER A 149 7.24 -17.49 48.98
C SER A 149 7.24 -18.33 50.27
N TYR A 150 6.08 -18.68 50.81
CA TYR A 150 5.99 -19.58 51.97
C TYR A 150 6.45 -20.99 51.60
N ASN A 151 6.05 -21.52 50.47
CA ASN A 151 6.45 -22.86 50.04
C ASN A 151 7.97 -22.95 49.77
N SER A 152 8.59 -21.93 49.22
CA SER A 152 10.04 -21.91 48.98
C SER A 152 10.86 -21.92 50.28
N ASN A 153 10.35 -21.29 51.33
CA ASN A 153 11.00 -21.27 52.65
C ASN A 153 10.86 -22.61 53.40
N LEU A 154 9.78 -23.34 53.21
CA LEU A 154 9.59 -24.68 53.80
C LEU A 154 10.55 -25.72 53.18
N TYR A 155 10.81 -25.64 51.88
CA TYR A 155 11.78 -26.52 51.21
C TYR A 155 13.24 -26.20 51.57
N ARG A 156 13.54 -24.96 51.86
CA ARG A 156 14.89 -24.52 52.21
C ARG A 156 15.28 -24.98 53.65
N ASN A 157 14.32 -25.02 54.55
CA ASN A 157 14.56 -25.47 55.93
C ASN A 157 14.62 -27.00 56.08
N ARG A 158 14.06 -27.77 55.14
CA ARG A 158 14.20 -29.26 55.16
C ARG A 158 15.57 -29.77 54.70
N ARG A 159 16.34 -28.97 54.01
CA ARG A 159 17.72 -29.34 53.56
C ARG A 159 18.84 -29.02 54.56
N ARG A 160 18.50 -28.47 55.72
CA ARG A 160 19.47 -28.10 56.77
C ARG A 160 19.36 -28.94 58.05
N ARG A 161 18.67 -30.07 58.00
CA ARG A 161 18.67 -31.06 59.10
C ARG A 161 19.27 -32.36 58.66
#